data_cfe0f15eb23f0b6ee80dc542240d3634
#
_entry.id   cfe0f15eb23f0b6ee80dc542240d3634
#
_cell.length_a   1.000
_cell.length_b   1.000
_cell.length_c   1.000
_cell.angle_alpha   90.00
_cell.angle_beta   90.00
_cell.angle_gamma   90.00
#
_symmetry.space_group_name_H-M   'P 1'
#
loop_
_entity.id
_entity.type
_entity.pdbx_description
1 polymer ?
#
loop_
_entity_poly.entity_id
_entity_poly.type
_entity_poly.pdbx_seq_one_letter_code
_entity_poly.pdbx_strand_id
1 'polypeptide(L)'
;MKIIITGATKGIGRAIAEKFTAEGFDLAACARTEADLAILKKEIREKFDVEVLTRPTDMRSKTDVLAFADFVKKHWSSVDVIVNNAGIFIPGEICNEEDGALEKMMEVNLYSAYHFTRAMLPLMLKKGSGHIFNMCSIASIIAYPNGGSYSISKFALLGFSKVLREELKTKGIKVTAILPGATWSDSWAGVDLPESRLMDANDIAIAVWSAWQMSPSAVVEEIVVRPQLGDL
;
A
#
# COMPACT_ATOMS: atom_id res chain seq x y z
N MET A 1 -2.08 5.03 18.43
CA MET A 1 -1.40 4.07 17.53
C MET A 1 -0.95 4.79 16.27
N LYS A 2 0.01 4.22 15.51
CA LYS A 2 0.65 4.94 14.39
C LYS A 2 0.67 4.12 13.12
N ILE A 3 0.12 4.68 12.04
CA ILE A 3 0.10 4.06 10.71
C ILE A 3 0.90 4.87 9.71
N ILE A 4 1.64 4.19 8.84
CA ILE A 4 2.32 4.79 7.69
C ILE A 4 1.70 4.24 6.42
N ILE A 5 1.36 5.13 5.48
CA ILE A 5 0.76 4.74 4.20
C ILE A 5 1.50 5.43 3.06
N THR A 6 2.03 4.64 2.13
CA THR A 6 2.59 5.17 0.89
C THR A 6 1.50 5.30 -0.17
N GLY A 7 1.49 6.41 -0.92
CA GLY A 7 0.44 6.67 -1.93
C GLY A 7 -0.94 6.91 -1.31
N ALA A 8 -1.01 7.73 -0.24
CA ALA A 8 -2.20 7.88 0.60
C ALA A 8 -3.21 8.95 0.14
N THR A 9 -2.98 9.66 -0.96
CA THR A 9 -3.80 10.82 -1.32
C THR A 9 -5.08 10.47 -2.09
N LYS A 10 -5.15 9.29 -2.71
CA LYS A 10 -6.25 8.86 -3.57
C LYS A 10 -6.53 7.37 -3.45
N GLY A 11 -7.71 6.94 -3.93
CA GLY A 11 -8.09 5.53 -4.05
C GLY A 11 -7.94 4.73 -2.75
N ILE A 12 -7.42 3.52 -2.86
CA ILE A 12 -7.29 2.57 -1.73
C ILE A 12 -6.47 3.16 -0.58
N GLY A 13 -5.33 3.81 -0.88
CA GLY A 13 -4.48 4.41 0.16
C GLY A 13 -5.20 5.50 0.95
N ARG A 14 -6.05 6.29 0.28
CA ARG A 14 -6.87 7.30 0.91
C ARG A 14 -7.95 6.69 1.81
N ALA A 15 -8.67 5.68 1.31
CA ALA A 15 -9.69 4.98 2.08
C ALA A 15 -9.11 4.31 3.35
N ILE A 16 -7.93 3.70 3.25
CA ILE A 16 -7.23 3.12 4.41
C ILE A 16 -6.84 4.24 5.40
N ALA A 17 -6.33 5.39 4.91
CA ALA A 17 -5.97 6.51 5.77
C ALA A 17 -7.18 7.02 6.56
N GLU A 18 -8.32 7.24 5.90
CA GLU A 18 -9.56 7.67 6.54
C GLU A 18 -10.08 6.64 7.54
N LYS A 19 -10.06 5.34 7.19
CA LYS A 19 -10.50 4.27 8.08
C LYS A 19 -9.68 4.22 9.36
N PHE A 20 -8.35 4.22 9.26
CA PHE A 20 -7.50 4.10 10.43
C PHE A 20 -7.48 5.38 11.30
N THR A 21 -7.54 6.56 10.67
CA THR A 21 -7.60 7.81 11.44
C THR A 21 -8.94 7.99 12.16
N ALA A 22 -10.04 7.51 11.58
CA ALA A 22 -11.34 7.44 12.27
C ALA A 22 -11.30 6.54 13.53
N GLU A 23 -10.38 5.57 13.58
CA GLU A 23 -10.15 4.70 14.73
C GLU A 23 -9.02 5.22 15.66
N GLY A 24 -8.63 6.49 15.49
CA GLY A 24 -7.68 7.18 16.37
C GLY A 24 -6.20 6.88 16.12
N PHE A 25 -5.83 6.46 14.91
CA PHE A 25 -4.42 6.32 14.53
C PHE A 25 -3.84 7.65 14.06
N ASP A 26 -2.65 7.97 14.55
CA ASP A 26 -1.80 8.98 13.93
C ASP A 26 -1.33 8.50 12.56
N LEU A 27 -1.30 9.38 11.58
CA LEU A 27 -1.00 9.09 10.18
C LEU A 27 0.34 9.70 9.74
N ALA A 28 1.21 8.89 9.17
CA ALA A 28 2.29 9.40 8.31
C ALA A 28 2.01 8.99 6.86
N ALA A 29 1.95 9.95 5.97
CA ALA A 29 1.56 9.75 4.58
C ALA A 29 2.56 10.35 3.61
N CYS A 30 2.80 9.69 2.49
CA CYS A 30 3.53 10.26 1.37
C CYS A 30 2.81 10.07 0.04
N ALA A 31 3.05 10.99 -0.86
CA ALA A 31 2.65 10.98 -2.25
C ALA A 31 3.54 11.95 -3.04
N ARG A 32 3.43 12.00 -4.36
CA ARG A 32 4.25 12.88 -5.19
C ARG A 32 3.88 14.37 -5.06
N THR A 33 2.60 14.65 -4.95
CA THR A 33 2.04 16.01 -5.05
C THR A 33 1.85 16.60 -3.66
N GLU A 34 2.54 17.71 -3.38
CA GLU A 34 2.45 18.41 -2.08
C GLU A 34 1.04 18.96 -1.83
N ALA A 35 0.39 19.50 -2.86
CA ALA A 35 -0.97 20.00 -2.75
C ALA A 35 -1.97 18.93 -2.33
N ASP A 36 -1.90 17.73 -2.91
CA ASP A 36 -2.78 16.61 -2.54
C ASP A 36 -2.54 16.16 -1.09
N LEU A 37 -1.28 16.18 -0.64
CA LEU A 37 -0.92 15.89 0.76
C LEU A 37 -1.43 16.95 1.72
N ALA A 38 -1.41 18.23 1.34
CA ALA A 38 -1.96 19.32 2.14
C ALA A 38 -3.50 19.19 2.29
N ILE A 39 -4.20 18.82 1.21
CA ILE A 39 -5.64 18.52 1.24
C ILE A 39 -5.92 17.33 2.17
N LEU A 40 -5.22 16.21 1.98
CA LEU A 40 -5.34 15.02 2.85
C LEU A 40 -5.18 15.41 4.32
N LYS A 41 -4.10 16.10 4.65
CA LYS A 41 -3.79 16.53 6.02
C LYS A 41 -4.89 17.42 6.62
N LYS A 42 -5.37 18.38 5.85
CA LYS A 42 -6.43 19.29 6.27
C LYS A 42 -7.72 18.51 6.58
N GLU A 43 -8.19 17.70 5.64
CA GLU A 43 -9.46 16.99 5.75
C GLU A 43 -9.45 15.92 6.88
N ILE A 44 -8.33 15.22 7.08
CA ILE A 44 -8.20 14.28 8.20
C ILE A 44 -8.26 15.03 9.54
N ARG A 45 -7.51 16.13 9.67
CA ARG A 45 -7.47 16.90 10.93
C ARG A 45 -8.76 17.64 11.25
N GLU A 46 -9.56 17.98 10.24
CA GLU A 46 -10.89 18.57 10.45
C GLU A 46 -11.90 17.53 10.98
N LYS A 47 -11.71 16.25 10.65
CA LYS A 47 -12.63 15.16 11.03
C LYS A 47 -12.19 14.43 12.30
N PHE A 48 -10.88 14.32 12.54
CA PHE A 48 -10.33 13.46 13.58
C PHE A 48 -9.21 14.15 14.36
N ASP A 49 -9.18 13.95 15.68
CA ASP A 49 -8.14 14.48 16.57
C ASP A 49 -6.92 13.54 16.58
N VAL A 50 -6.14 13.59 15.49
CA VAL A 50 -4.95 12.75 15.29
C VAL A 50 -3.79 13.57 14.71
N GLU A 51 -2.56 13.12 14.98
CA GLU A 51 -1.37 13.69 14.34
C GLU A 51 -1.31 13.24 12.86
N VAL A 52 -1.05 14.17 11.96
CA VAL A 52 -0.87 13.88 10.53
C VAL A 52 0.45 14.44 10.04
N LEU A 53 1.39 13.55 9.74
CA LEU A 53 2.67 13.83 9.11
C LEU A 53 2.58 13.57 7.61
N THR A 54 3.00 14.52 6.79
CA THR A 54 3.00 14.38 5.34
C THR A 54 4.34 14.79 4.75
N ARG A 55 4.80 14.09 3.71
CA ARG A 55 6.01 14.44 2.99
C ARG A 55 5.87 14.11 1.50
N PRO A 56 6.13 15.07 0.58
CA PRO A 56 6.27 14.78 -0.85
C PRO A 56 7.39 13.77 -1.07
N THR A 57 7.11 12.71 -1.84
CA THR A 57 8.04 11.60 -2.05
C THR A 57 7.78 10.96 -3.41
N ASP A 58 8.79 10.89 -4.24
CA ASP A 58 8.75 10.06 -5.44
C ASP A 58 9.17 8.62 -5.10
N MET A 59 8.23 7.71 -5.17
CA MET A 59 8.47 6.30 -4.83
C MET A 59 9.36 5.56 -5.84
N ARG A 60 9.71 6.18 -6.98
CA ARG A 60 10.75 5.68 -7.92
C ARG A 60 12.16 5.94 -7.39
N SER A 61 12.31 6.97 -6.59
CA SER A 61 13.61 7.40 -6.05
C SER A 61 13.90 6.71 -4.72
N LYS A 62 14.87 5.80 -4.69
CA LYS A 62 15.34 5.19 -3.44
C LYS A 62 15.75 6.25 -2.41
N THR A 63 16.36 7.35 -2.85
CA THR A 63 16.78 8.45 -1.97
C THR A 63 15.58 9.10 -1.31
N ASP A 64 14.50 9.36 -2.06
CA ASP A 64 13.29 9.99 -1.52
C ASP A 64 12.55 9.03 -0.58
N VAL A 65 12.50 7.74 -0.92
CA VAL A 65 11.92 6.69 -0.06
C VAL A 65 12.63 6.63 1.29
N LEU A 66 13.97 6.65 1.29
CA LEU A 66 14.77 6.67 2.52
C LEU A 66 14.61 7.99 3.28
N ALA A 67 14.55 9.13 2.58
CA ALA A 67 14.29 10.43 3.20
C ALA A 67 12.92 10.51 3.87
N PHE A 68 11.88 9.85 3.31
CA PHE A 68 10.58 9.72 3.97
C PHE A 68 10.67 8.85 5.23
N ALA A 69 11.37 7.72 5.17
CA ALA A 69 11.58 6.88 6.34
C ALA A 69 12.32 7.64 7.46
N ASP A 70 13.37 8.40 7.11
CA ASP A 70 14.11 9.22 8.08
C ASP A 70 13.26 10.36 8.65
N PHE A 71 12.41 10.97 7.83
CA PHE A 71 11.45 11.97 8.29
C PHE A 71 10.51 11.36 9.34
N VAL A 72 9.93 10.19 9.09
CA VAL A 72 9.05 9.52 10.08
C VAL A 72 9.83 9.18 11.36
N LYS A 73 11.03 8.62 11.25
CA LYS A 73 11.89 8.27 12.42
C LYS A 73 12.26 9.45 13.28
N LYS A 74 12.36 10.66 12.73
CA LYS A 74 12.59 11.90 13.48
C LYS A 74 11.40 12.31 14.35
N HIS A 75 10.18 11.97 13.94
CA HIS A 75 8.94 12.33 14.66
C HIS A 75 8.45 11.19 15.55
N TRP A 76 8.62 9.94 15.13
CA TRP A 76 8.07 8.77 15.80
C TRP A 76 9.15 7.77 16.22
N SER A 77 9.09 7.35 17.48
CA SER A 77 9.97 6.31 18.06
C SER A 77 9.42 4.89 17.88
N SER A 78 8.17 4.74 17.47
CA SER A 78 7.52 3.44 17.21
C SER A 78 6.49 3.57 16.10
N VAL A 79 6.16 2.45 15.45
CA VAL A 79 5.14 2.33 14.41
C VAL A 79 4.35 1.04 14.64
N ASP A 80 3.04 1.09 14.44
CA ASP A 80 2.13 -0.05 14.59
C ASP A 80 1.84 -0.72 13.25
N VAL A 81 1.57 0.09 12.22
CA VAL A 81 1.14 -0.38 10.90
C VAL A 81 1.92 0.30 9.80
N ILE A 82 2.36 -0.50 8.82
CA ILE A 82 2.92 -0.02 7.55
C ILE A 82 2.04 -0.54 6.43
N VAL A 83 1.60 0.35 5.54
CA VAL A 83 0.88 -0.01 4.31
C VAL A 83 1.70 0.43 3.11
N ASN A 84 2.36 -0.52 2.47
CA ASN A 84 3.03 -0.33 1.19
C ASN A 84 1.96 -0.35 0.09
N ASN A 85 1.33 0.81 -0.15
CA ASN A 85 0.22 0.94 -1.08
C ASN A 85 0.61 1.62 -2.40
N ALA A 86 1.67 2.43 -2.41
CA ALA A 86 2.11 3.09 -3.65
C ALA A 86 2.33 2.07 -4.77
N GLY A 87 1.76 2.35 -5.94
CA GLY A 87 1.87 1.50 -7.10
C GLY A 87 1.47 2.23 -8.37
N ILE A 88 1.93 1.74 -9.51
CA ILE A 88 1.54 2.18 -10.83
C ILE A 88 1.15 0.98 -11.69
N PHE A 89 0.25 1.22 -12.62
CA PHE A 89 -0.14 0.29 -13.66
C PHE A 89 0.13 0.93 -15.02
N ILE A 90 0.92 0.28 -15.83
CA ILE A 90 1.15 0.62 -17.24
C ILE A 90 0.69 -0.61 -18.03
N PRO A 91 -0.43 -0.51 -18.76
CA PRO A 91 -0.92 -1.64 -19.55
C PRO A 91 0.05 -1.91 -20.72
N GLY A 92 0.25 -3.17 -21.03
CA GLY A 92 1.08 -3.58 -22.17
C GLY A 92 1.28 -5.09 -22.19
N GLU A 93 1.57 -5.60 -23.39
CA GLU A 93 2.03 -6.96 -23.61
C GLU A 93 3.56 -6.95 -23.70
N ILE A 94 4.22 -7.96 -23.17
CA ILE A 94 5.70 -8.07 -23.14
C ILE A 94 6.33 -7.82 -24.51
N CYS A 95 5.65 -8.26 -25.58
CA CYS A 95 6.16 -8.09 -26.93
C CYS A 95 6.02 -6.67 -27.52
N ASN A 96 5.19 -5.81 -26.91
CA ASN A 96 4.81 -4.50 -27.45
C ASN A 96 4.94 -3.35 -26.44
N GLU A 97 5.22 -3.61 -25.16
CA GLU A 97 5.38 -2.54 -24.17
C GLU A 97 6.67 -1.74 -24.42
N GLU A 98 6.65 -0.48 -24.01
CA GLU A 98 7.80 0.41 -24.17
C GLU A 98 9.00 -0.05 -23.33
N ASP A 99 10.21 0.16 -23.86
CA ASP A 99 11.45 -0.04 -23.11
C ASP A 99 11.42 0.76 -21.78
N GLY A 100 11.79 0.08 -20.70
CA GLY A 100 11.79 0.68 -19.36
C GLY A 100 10.44 0.59 -18.63
N ALA A 101 9.40 -0.03 -19.21
CA ALA A 101 8.11 -0.23 -18.53
C ALA A 101 8.26 -1.14 -17.30
N LEU A 102 9.02 -2.23 -17.45
CA LEU A 102 9.30 -3.15 -16.33
C LEU A 102 10.04 -2.43 -15.20
N GLU A 103 11.12 -1.72 -15.54
CA GLU A 103 11.94 -1.00 -14.54
C GLU A 103 11.09 0.01 -13.77
N LYS A 104 10.30 0.84 -14.46
CA LYS A 104 9.40 1.83 -13.84
C LYS A 104 8.42 1.17 -12.86
N MET A 105 7.83 0.04 -13.26
CA MET A 105 6.88 -0.68 -12.40
C MET A 105 7.58 -1.41 -11.25
N MET A 106 8.75 -1.99 -11.47
CA MET A 106 9.55 -2.60 -10.40
C MET A 106 10.01 -1.56 -9.37
N GLU A 107 10.44 -0.37 -9.80
CA GLU A 107 10.84 0.72 -8.90
C GLU A 107 9.71 1.11 -7.96
N VAL A 108 8.51 1.35 -8.50
CA VAL A 108 7.38 1.82 -7.68
C VAL A 108 6.71 0.67 -6.93
N ASN A 109 6.41 -0.45 -7.60
CA ASN A 109 5.56 -1.50 -7.03
C ASN A 109 6.33 -2.43 -6.08
N LEU A 110 7.65 -2.60 -6.27
CA LEU A 110 8.46 -3.51 -5.46
C LEU A 110 9.57 -2.80 -4.69
N TYR A 111 10.50 -2.11 -5.40
CA TYR A 111 11.71 -1.60 -4.75
C TYR A 111 11.38 -0.53 -3.72
N SER A 112 10.37 0.29 -3.95
CA SER A 112 9.89 1.26 -2.97
C SER A 112 9.46 0.58 -1.66
N ALA A 113 8.61 -0.45 -1.76
CA ALA A 113 8.12 -1.22 -0.61
C ALA A 113 9.28 -1.92 0.11
N TYR A 114 10.21 -2.51 -0.63
CA TYR A 114 11.40 -3.16 -0.09
C TYR A 114 12.28 -2.19 0.69
N HIS A 115 12.64 -1.04 0.08
CA HIS A 115 13.53 -0.06 0.71
C HIS A 115 12.86 0.60 1.92
N PHE A 116 11.58 0.98 1.79
CA PHE A 116 10.84 1.61 2.87
C PHE A 116 10.67 0.66 4.06
N THR A 117 10.22 -0.57 3.81
CA THR A 117 10.06 -1.57 4.86
C THR A 117 11.36 -1.83 5.59
N ARG A 118 12.47 -2.06 4.88
CA ARG A 118 13.79 -2.25 5.51
C ARG A 118 14.23 -1.08 6.37
N ALA A 119 13.95 0.15 5.94
CA ALA A 119 14.29 1.34 6.70
C ALA A 119 13.45 1.51 7.97
N MET A 120 12.21 1.00 7.99
CA MET A 120 11.27 1.12 9.11
C MET A 120 11.30 -0.09 10.06
N LEU A 121 11.72 -1.26 9.59
CA LEU A 121 11.78 -2.50 10.39
C LEU A 121 12.48 -2.34 11.75
N PRO A 122 13.59 -1.59 11.91
CA PRO A 122 14.23 -1.44 13.21
C PRO A 122 13.30 -0.88 14.30
N LEU A 123 12.36 0.02 13.97
CA LEU A 123 11.38 0.55 14.93
C LEU A 123 10.37 -0.53 15.35
N MET A 124 9.89 -1.34 14.40
CA MET A 124 8.94 -2.41 14.68
C MET A 124 9.59 -3.56 15.46
N LEU A 125 10.83 -3.94 15.10
CA LEU A 125 11.60 -4.96 15.80
C LEU A 125 11.92 -4.55 17.24
N LYS A 126 12.29 -3.28 17.46
CA LYS A 126 12.52 -2.74 18.82
C LYS A 126 11.24 -2.80 19.67
N LYS A 127 10.08 -2.57 19.06
CA LYS A 127 8.78 -2.66 19.71
C LYS A 127 8.35 -4.12 19.95
N GLY A 128 8.79 -5.07 19.11
CA GLY A 128 8.40 -6.48 19.16
C GLY A 128 6.95 -6.74 18.71
N SER A 129 6.34 -5.80 17.99
CA SER A 129 4.98 -5.94 17.46
C SER A 129 4.73 -5.00 16.29
N GLY A 130 3.80 -5.36 15.43
CA GLY A 130 3.36 -4.53 14.31
C GLY A 130 2.74 -5.34 13.18
N HIS A 131 2.24 -4.63 12.17
CA HIS A 131 1.62 -5.26 11.02
C HIS A 131 2.04 -4.54 9.72
N ILE A 132 2.55 -5.28 8.76
CA ILE A 132 2.92 -4.79 7.43
C ILE A 132 1.89 -5.29 6.44
N PHE A 133 1.26 -4.37 5.71
CA PHE A 133 0.37 -4.67 4.60
C PHE A 133 1.04 -4.29 3.29
N ASN A 134 1.09 -5.23 2.35
CA ASN A 134 1.58 -4.96 1.00
C ASN A 134 0.40 -4.99 0.03
N MET A 135 0.16 -3.87 -0.67
CA MET A 135 -0.90 -3.76 -1.66
C MET A 135 -0.46 -4.46 -2.95
N CYS A 136 -0.67 -5.75 -2.97
CA CYS A 136 -0.50 -6.61 -4.13
C CYS A 136 -1.62 -6.37 -5.16
N SER A 137 -2.06 -7.39 -5.87
CA SER A 137 -3.15 -7.36 -6.84
C SER A 137 -3.57 -8.79 -7.14
N ILE A 138 -4.74 -8.98 -7.72
CA ILE A 138 -5.10 -10.24 -8.38
C ILE A 138 -4.04 -10.61 -9.44
N ALA A 139 -3.41 -9.62 -10.05
CA ALA A 139 -2.26 -9.76 -10.94
C ALA A 139 -1.02 -10.39 -10.28
N SER A 140 -1.00 -10.58 -8.97
CA SER A 140 0.07 -11.26 -8.25
C SER A 140 -0.03 -12.78 -8.30
N ILE A 141 -1.17 -13.33 -8.74
CA ILE A 141 -1.45 -14.77 -8.79
C ILE A 141 -2.04 -15.21 -10.12
N ILE A 142 -2.53 -14.28 -10.94
CA ILE A 142 -3.10 -14.55 -12.26
C ILE A 142 -2.45 -13.61 -13.27
N ALA A 143 -1.87 -14.14 -14.34
CA ALA A 143 -1.49 -13.36 -15.50
C ALA A 143 -2.72 -13.14 -16.41
N TYR A 144 -2.84 -11.96 -16.99
CA TYR A 144 -3.94 -11.61 -17.88
C TYR A 144 -3.45 -10.78 -19.07
N PRO A 145 -4.20 -10.70 -20.17
CA PRO A 145 -3.85 -9.88 -21.33
C PRO A 145 -3.60 -8.42 -20.93
N ASN A 146 -2.61 -7.79 -21.54
CA ASN A 146 -2.14 -6.43 -21.22
C ASN A 146 -1.63 -6.23 -19.76
N GLY A 147 -1.41 -7.33 -19.02
CA GLY A 147 -0.87 -7.31 -17.67
C GLY A 147 0.66 -7.33 -17.60
N GLY A 148 1.35 -7.67 -18.69
CA GLY A 148 2.80 -7.67 -18.90
C GLY A 148 3.69 -7.46 -17.67
N SER A 149 4.53 -6.44 -17.74
CA SER A 149 5.45 -6.06 -16.65
C SER A 149 4.74 -5.70 -15.32
N TYR A 150 3.48 -5.27 -15.37
CA TYR A 150 2.70 -5.06 -14.15
C TYR A 150 2.53 -6.36 -13.35
N SER A 151 2.08 -7.42 -14.02
CA SER A 151 1.92 -8.73 -13.35
C SER A 151 3.25 -9.19 -12.76
N ILE A 152 4.35 -9.09 -13.51
CA ILE A 152 5.69 -9.43 -13.01
C ILE A 152 5.99 -8.68 -11.71
N SER A 153 5.78 -7.37 -11.68
CA SER A 153 6.03 -6.55 -10.49
C SER A 153 5.16 -6.95 -9.29
N LYS A 154 3.91 -7.33 -9.55
CA LYS A 154 2.96 -7.73 -8.50
C LYS A 154 3.20 -9.16 -7.99
N PHE A 155 3.61 -10.10 -8.86
CA PHE A 155 4.13 -11.41 -8.42
C PHE A 155 5.37 -11.24 -7.53
N ALA A 156 6.29 -10.36 -7.90
CA ALA A 156 7.48 -10.08 -7.11
C ALA A 156 7.14 -9.47 -5.73
N LEU A 157 6.15 -8.57 -5.66
CA LEU A 157 5.68 -7.99 -4.39
C LEU A 157 5.01 -9.05 -3.48
N LEU A 158 4.26 -9.99 -4.06
CA LEU A 158 3.72 -11.12 -3.29
C LEU A 158 4.83 -12.02 -2.77
N GLY A 159 5.84 -12.32 -3.59
CA GLY A 159 7.03 -13.04 -3.16
C GLY A 159 7.74 -12.36 -1.99
N PHE A 160 7.93 -11.03 -2.08
CA PHE A 160 8.48 -10.23 -0.98
C PHE A 160 7.62 -10.33 0.29
N SER A 161 6.29 -10.30 0.17
CA SER A 161 5.37 -10.44 1.31
C SER A 161 5.54 -11.79 2.02
N LYS A 162 5.65 -12.88 1.26
CA LYS A 162 5.86 -14.23 1.79
C LYS A 162 7.22 -14.37 2.51
N VAL A 163 8.28 -13.83 1.93
CA VAL A 163 9.61 -13.83 2.57
C VAL A 163 9.59 -13.02 3.87
N LEU A 164 9.01 -11.81 3.85
CA LEU A 164 8.86 -11.01 5.08
C LEU A 164 8.06 -11.75 6.15
N ARG A 165 6.97 -12.39 5.78
CA ARG A 165 6.14 -13.17 6.72
C ARG A 165 6.96 -14.26 7.40
N GLU A 166 7.76 -15.00 6.63
CA GLU A 166 8.59 -16.08 7.17
C GLU A 166 9.68 -15.54 8.11
N GLU A 167 10.34 -14.44 7.75
CA GLU A 167 11.40 -13.85 8.56
C GLU A 167 10.91 -13.15 9.85
N LEU A 168 9.65 -12.67 9.86
CA LEU A 168 9.13 -11.82 10.93
C LEU A 168 8.15 -12.53 11.87
N LYS A 169 7.64 -13.70 11.53
CA LYS A 169 6.64 -14.43 12.33
C LYS A 169 7.05 -14.70 13.77
N THR A 170 8.33 -14.94 14.02
CA THR A 170 8.87 -15.17 15.38
C THR A 170 9.26 -13.89 16.11
N LYS A 171 9.12 -12.73 15.43
CA LYS A 171 9.50 -11.41 15.95
C LYS A 171 8.29 -10.55 16.33
N GLY A 172 7.10 -11.14 16.37
CA GLY A 172 5.86 -10.46 16.74
C GLY A 172 5.31 -9.50 15.66
N ILE A 173 5.84 -9.54 14.44
CA ILE A 173 5.40 -8.68 13.33
C ILE A 173 4.60 -9.52 12.34
N LYS A 174 3.36 -9.09 12.09
CA LYS A 174 2.49 -9.70 11.08
C LYS A 174 2.76 -9.13 9.70
N VAL A 175 2.54 -9.93 8.67
CA VAL A 175 2.60 -9.47 7.26
C VAL A 175 1.38 -10.02 6.53
N THR A 176 0.68 -9.14 5.83
CA THR A 176 -0.50 -9.47 5.02
C THR A 176 -0.33 -8.93 3.61
N ALA A 177 -0.53 -9.77 2.63
CA ALA A 177 -0.68 -9.37 1.23
C ALA A 177 -2.15 -9.12 0.93
N ILE A 178 -2.49 -7.94 0.42
CA ILE A 178 -3.84 -7.62 -0.05
C ILE A 178 -3.83 -7.73 -1.57
N LEU A 179 -4.73 -8.54 -2.13
CA LEU A 179 -4.82 -8.84 -3.55
C LEU A 179 -6.16 -8.34 -4.12
N PRO A 180 -6.32 -7.02 -4.34
CA PRO A 180 -7.53 -6.49 -4.94
C PRO A 180 -7.63 -6.87 -6.41
N GLY A 181 -8.84 -7.15 -6.86
CA GLY A 181 -9.24 -7.04 -8.26
C GLY A 181 -9.52 -5.59 -8.65
N ALA A 182 -10.29 -5.39 -9.71
CA ALA A 182 -10.62 -4.07 -10.22
C ALA A 182 -11.36 -3.22 -9.17
N THR A 183 -10.68 -2.18 -8.67
CA THR A 183 -11.14 -1.27 -7.63
C THR A 183 -11.13 0.14 -8.17
N TRP A 184 -12.18 0.94 -7.90
CA TRP A 184 -12.28 2.31 -8.37
C TRP A 184 -11.07 3.14 -7.90
N SER A 185 -10.39 3.74 -8.85
CA SER A 185 -9.24 4.61 -8.63
C SER A 185 -8.98 5.43 -9.90
N ASP A 186 -8.08 6.42 -9.82
CA ASP A 186 -7.68 7.22 -11.00
C ASP A 186 -7.17 6.36 -12.18
N SER A 187 -6.75 5.10 -11.96
CA SER A 187 -6.34 4.17 -13.01
C SER A 187 -7.48 3.82 -13.97
N TRP A 188 -8.72 4.00 -13.54
CA TRP A 188 -9.93 3.74 -14.33
C TRP A 188 -10.55 5.00 -14.91
N ALA A 189 -9.95 6.18 -14.69
CA ALA A 189 -10.44 7.43 -15.23
C ALA A 189 -10.43 7.39 -16.76
N GLY A 190 -11.59 7.63 -17.39
CA GLY A 190 -11.75 7.59 -18.84
C GLY A 190 -12.05 6.21 -19.45
N VAL A 191 -12.15 5.17 -18.64
CA VAL A 191 -12.62 3.86 -19.11
C VAL A 191 -14.16 3.87 -19.10
N ASP A 192 -14.76 3.50 -20.20
CA ASP A 192 -16.24 3.42 -20.35
C ASP A 192 -16.77 2.14 -19.69
N LEU A 193 -16.87 2.17 -18.36
CA LEU A 193 -17.41 1.11 -17.55
C LEU A 193 -18.35 1.67 -16.49
N PRO A 194 -19.47 0.99 -16.18
CA PRO A 194 -20.29 1.36 -15.04
C PRO A 194 -19.49 1.27 -13.74
N GLU A 195 -19.58 2.31 -12.88
CA GLU A 195 -18.92 2.29 -11.56
C GLU A 195 -19.26 1.04 -10.75
N SER A 196 -20.47 0.51 -10.89
CA SER A 196 -20.94 -0.73 -10.24
C SER A 196 -20.16 -1.99 -10.64
N ARG A 197 -19.33 -1.93 -11.69
CA ARG A 197 -18.43 -3.03 -12.09
C ARG A 197 -17.12 -3.04 -11.33
N LEU A 198 -16.80 -1.96 -10.64
CA LEU A 198 -15.58 -1.81 -9.84
C LEU A 198 -15.93 -1.88 -8.35
N MET A 199 -15.01 -2.42 -7.56
CA MET A 199 -15.14 -2.39 -6.10
C MET A 199 -14.93 -0.96 -5.58
N ASP A 200 -15.56 -0.61 -4.46
CA ASP A 200 -15.26 0.58 -3.72
C ASP A 200 -13.89 0.42 -2.99
N ALA A 201 -13.09 1.48 -2.96
CA ALA A 201 -11.84 1.50 -2.21
C ALA A 201 -12.05 1.25 -0.70
N ASN A 202 -13.22 1.58 -0.16
CA ASN A 202 -13.59 1.30 1.23
C ASN A 202 -13.69 -0.21 1.53
N ASP A 203 -14.07 -1.05 0.56
CA ASP A 203 -14.10 -2.50 0.76
C ASP A 203 -12.71 -3.02 1.11
N ILE A 204 -11.68 -2.48 0.44
CA ILE A 204 -10.28 -2.82 0.72
C ILE A 204 -9.84 -2.26 2.07
N ALA A 205 -10.25 -1.04 2.42
CA ALA A 205 -9.93 -0.45 3.73
C ALA A 205 -10.55 -1.26 4.89
N ILE A 206 -11.78 -1.75 4.72
CA ILE A 206 -12.47 -2.64 5.69
C ILE A 206 -11.72 -3.96 5.81
N ALA A 207 -11.27 -4.56 4.71
CA ALA A 207 -10.52 -5.81 4.72
C ALA A 207 -9.17 -5.65 5.47
N VAL A 208 -8.44 -4.56 5.21
CA VAL A 208 -7.18 -4.23 5.92
C VAL A 208 -7.44 -4.02 7.41
N TRP A 209 -8.48 -3.28 7.77
CA TRP A 209 -8.87 -3.05 9.16
C TRP A 209 -9.24 -4.36 9.87
N SER A 210 -10.02 -5.21 9.24
CA SER A 210 -10.42 -6.50 9.79
C SER A 210 -9.21 -7.40 10.07
N ALA A 211 -8.23 -7.43 9.16
CA ALA A 211 -6.99 -8.17 9.36
C ALA A 211 -6.13 -7.59 10.50
N TRP A 212 -6.12 -6.26 10.67
CA TRP A 212 -5.44 -5.61 11.79
C TRP A 212 -6.04 -6.01 13.13
N GLN A 213 -7.36 -6.11 13.23
CA GLN A 213 -8.09 -6.42 14.48
C GLN A 213 -7.90 -7.87 14.96
N MET A 214 -7.30 -8.75 14.17
CA MET A 214 -7.04 -10.13 14.59
C MET A 214 -6.15 -10.20 15.83
N SER A 215 -6.45 -11.13 16.73
CA SER A 215 -5.68 -11.36 17.96
C SER A 215 -4.17 -11.53 17.68
N PRO A 216 -3.28 -11.34 18.65
CA PRO A 216 -1.85 -11.52 18.45
C PRO A 216 -1.45 -12.90 17.94
N SER A 217 -2.22 -13.93 18.21
CA SER A 217 -1.98 -15.32 17.81
C SER A 217 -2.41 -15.64 16.37
N ALA A 218 -3.16 -14.75 15.72
CA ALA A 218 -3.67 -14.96 14.36
C ALA A 218 -3.09 -13.93 13.38
N VAL A 219 -2.84 -14.36 12.17
CA VAL A 219 -2.51 -13.50 11.03
C VAL A 219 -3.31 -13.93 9.82
N VAL A 220 -3.84 -12.95 9.10
CA VAL A 220 -4.38 -13.16 7.75
C VAL A 220 -3.21 -12.94 6.79
N GLU A 221 -2.74 -13.98 6.13
CA GLU A 221 -1.54 -13.90 5.28
C GLU A 221 -1.83 -13.31 3.91
N GLU A 222 -2.97 -13.67 3.33
CA GLU A 222 -3.43 -13.16 2.03
C GLU A 222 -4.93 -12.84 2.09
N ILE A 223 -5.33 -11.72 1.50
CA ILE A 223 -6.73 -11.35 1.30
C ILE A 223 -6.97 -11.09 -0.17
N VAL A 224 -7.78 -11.92 -0.79
CA VAL A 224 -8.25 -11.73 -2.17
C VAL A 224 -9.64 -11.11 -2.13
N VAL A 225 -9.79 -9.93 -2.70
CA VAL A 225 -11.08 -9.22 -2.85
C VAL A 225 -11.29 -8.93 -4.32
N ARG A 226 -12.39 -9.39 -4.88
CA ARG A 226 -12.69 -9.28 -6.32
C ARG A 226 -14.08 -8.71 -6.54
N PRO A 227 -14.33 -8.04 -7.67
CA PRO A 227 -15.68 -7.62 -8.02
C PRO A 227 -16.65 -8.80 -7.99
N GLN A 228 -17.87 -8.59 -7.50
CA GLN A 228 -18.88 -9.64 -7.36
C GLN A 228 -19.17 -10.36 -8.70
N LEU A 229 -19.08 -9.65 -9.82
CA LEU A 229 -19.30 -10.20 -11.16
C LEU A 229 -18.01 -10.71 -11.83
N GLY A 230 -16.93 -10.87 -11.09
CA GLY A 230 -15.62 -11.29 -11.60
C GLY A 230 -14.77 -10.11 -12.12
N ASP A 231 -13.55 -10.43 -12.56
CA ASP A 231 -12.61 -9.43 -13.09
C ASP A 231 -13.06 -8.89 -14.45
N LEU A 232 -12.41 -7.82 -14.90
CA LEU A 232 -12.64 -7.12 -16.17
C LEU A 232 -11.62 -7.55 -17.20
#